data_bfac443c68b9fa6947fdb29637cd17ca
#
_entry.id   bfac443c68b9fa6947fdb29637cd17ca
#
_cell.length_a   1.000
_cell.length_b   1.000
_cell.length_c   1.000
_cell.angle_alpha   90.00
_cell.angle_beta   90.00
_cell.angle_gamma   90.00
#
_symmetry.space_group_name_H-M   'P 1'
#
loop_
_entity.id
_entity.type
_entity.pdbx_description
1 polymer ?
#
loop_
_entity_poly.entity_id
_entity_poly.type
_entity_poly.pdbx_seq_one_letter_code
_entity_poly.pdbx_strand_id
1 'polypeptide(L)'
;GLTAKVDGKVVAAGNAKLMKKLGIEYHECSHVGTIVHVAIDGTYAGHILISDVIKEHAAEAIAALKKSGIEKTVMLTGDAKNVADHVAAQLGIDEVCSELLPGDKVEKVEELLTKKSEKDKLAFVGDGINDAPVLSRADIGIAMGALGSDAAIEAADIVLMDDDPLKISKAIRISRKCIRIVYENIY
;
A
#
# COMPACT_ATOMS: atom_id res chain seq x y z
N GLY A 1 -3.51 -1.35 23.69
CA GLY A 1 -2.57 -0.50 24.39
C GLY A 1 -1.74 -1.27 25.40
N LEU A 2 -0.64 -0.68 25.80
CA LEU A 2 0.36 -1.26 26.70
C LEU A 2 0.53 -0.36 27.91
N THR A 3 0.79 -0.96 29.08
CA THR A 3 1.21 -0.24 30.28
C THR A 3 2.48 -0.91 30.80
N ALA A 4 3.52 -0.11 31.06
CA ALA A 4 4.82 -0.60 31.53
C ALA A 4 5.40 0.36 32.56
N LYS A 5 6.33 -0.14 33.37
CA LYS A 5 7.11 0.69 34.29
C LYS A 5 8.48 0.99 33.70
N VAL A 6 8.75 2.28 33.46
CA VAL A 6 9.99 2.77 32.84
C VAL A 6 10.62 3.80 33.80
N ASP A 7 11.84 3.59 34.22
CA ASP A 7 12.58 4.45 35.16
C ASP A 7 11.77 4.84 36.43
N GLY A 8 11.03 3.86 36.95
CA GLY A 8 10.22 4.03 38.17
C GLY A 8 8.84 4.65 37.92
N LYS A 9 8.55 5.16 36.75
CA LYS A 9 7.25 5.75 36.35
C LYS A 9 6.38 4.75 35.62
N VAL A 10 5.06 4.84 35.80
CA VAL A 10 4.08 4.04 35.07
C VAL A 10 3.74 4.74 33.76
N VAL A 11 4.12 4.16 32.63
CA VAL A 11 3.84 4.67 31.29
C VAL A 11 2.75 3.84 30.65
N ALA A 12 1.68 4.48 30.20
CA ALA A 12 0.62 3.88 29.42
C ALA A 12 0.65 4.44 27.99
N ALA A 13 0.70 3.55 26.98
CA ALA A 13 0.71 3.94 25.58
C ALA A 13 -0.36 3.14 24.81
N GLY A 14 -1.20 3.83 24.03
CA GLY A 14 -2.25 3.17 23.27
C GLY A 14 -3.25 4.14 22.64
N ASN A 15 -4.34 3.58 22.14
CA ASN A 15 -5.39 4.37 21.50
C ASN A 15 -6.30 5.09 22.51
N ALA A 16 -7.23 5.91 22.00
CA ALA A 16 -8.20 6.62 22.81
C ALA A 16 -9.02 5.71 23.76
N LYS A 17 -9.28 4.45 23.36
CA LYS A 17 -9.97 3.47 24.23
C LYS A 17 -9.17 3.15 25.50
N LEU A 18 -7.84 3.09 25.41
CA LEU A 18 -6.98 2.89 26.58
C LEU A 18 -7.07 4.11 27.53
N MET A 19 -6.98 5.31 27.00
CA MET A 19 -7.08 6.53 27.81
C MET A 19 -8.43 6.61 28.56
N LYS A 20 -9.54 6.34 27.86
CA LYS A 20 -10.86 6.24 28.47
C LYS A 20 -10.94 5.16 29.57
N LYS A 21 -10.37 3.97 29.32
CA LYS A 21 -10.35 2.87 30.29
C LYS A 21 -9.56 3.23 31.58
N LEU A 22 -8.52 4.05 31.43
CA LEU A 22 -7.69 4.49 32.56
C LEU A 22 -8.22 5.77 33.22
N GLY A 23 -9.33 6.37 32.72
CA GLY A 23 -9.90 7.60 33.22
C GLY A 23 -9.02 8.84 32.98
N ILE A 24 -8.19 8.81 31.96
CA ILE A 24 -7.24 9.87 31.62
C ILE A 24 -7.87 10.75 30.54
N GLU A 25 -8.00 12.04 30.81
CA GLU A 25 -8.38 13.03 29.79
C GLU A 25 -7.26 13.17 28.76
N TYR A 26 -7.61 13.17 27.48
CA TYR A 26 -6.66 13.27 26.36
C TYR A 26 -7.13 14.28 25.32
N HIS A 27 -6.21 14.82 24.56
CA HIS A 27 -6.53 15.69 23.43
C HIS A 27 -6.83 14.87 22.18
N GLU A 28 -7.96 15.16 21.53
CA GLU A 28 -8.26 14.60 20.21
C GLU A 28 -7.33 15.23 19.18
N CYS A 29 -6.75 14.38 18.34
CA CYS A 29 -5.91 14.79 17.23
C CYS A 29 -6.68 14.60 15.92
N SER A 30 -6.80 15.66 15.14
CA SER A 30 -7.49 15.66 13.85
C SER A 30 -6.60 15.23 12.67
N HIS A 31 -5.34 14.94 12.92
CA HIS A 31 -4.40 14.53 11.86
C HIS A 31 -4.70 13.10 11.38
N VAL A 32 -4.49 12.88 10.09
CA VAL A 32 -4.66 11.58 9.45
C VAL A 32 -3.48 10.69 9.81
N GLY A 33 -3.75 9.53 10.41
CA GLY A 33 -2.73 8.57 10.83
C GLY A 33 -3.15 7.77 12.05
N THR A 34 -2.26 6.90 12.52
CA THR A 34 -2.43 6.15 13.76
C THR A 34 -1.93 6.98 14.93
N ILE A 35 -2.85 7.31 15.85
CA ILE A 35 -2.54 8.11 17.03
C ILE A 35 -2.29 7.17 18.21
N VAL A 36 -1.12 7.29 18.81
CA VAL A 36 -0.75 6.62 20.06
C VAL A 36 -0.69 7.66 21.17
N HIS A 37 -1.70 7.67 22.03
CA HIS A 37 -1.70 8.51 23.24
C HIS A 37 -0.75 7.96 24.29
N VAL A 38 -0.05 8.83 24.99
CA VAL A 38 0.90 8.49 26.05
C VAL A 38 0.51 9.20 27.34
N ALA A 39 0.48 8.43 28.43
CA ALA A 39 0.27 8.97 29.78
C ALA A 39 1.37 8.45 30.70
N ILE A 40 1.81 9.29 31.64
CA ILE A 40 2.85 9.00 32.62
C ILE A 40 2.25 9.23 34.00
N ASP A 41 2.35 8.23 34.88
CA ASP A 41 1.83 8.23 36.25
C ASP A 41 0.37 8.73 36.32
N GLY A 42 -0.47 8.29 35.35
CA GLY A 42 -1.89 8.66 35.29
C GLY A 42 -2.18 10.03 34.68
N THR A 43 -1.16 10.78 34.27
CA THR A 43 -1.32 12.11 33.67
C THR A 43 -1.02 12.03 32.16
N TYR A 44 -1.88 12.65 31.34
CA TYR A 44 -1.66 12.69 29.89
C TYR A 44 -0.40 13.47 29.54
N ALA A 45 0.52 12.84 28.84
CA ALA A 45 1.81 13.42 28.45
C ALA A 45 1.80 13.96 27.00
N GLY A 46 0.94 13.39 26.14
CA GLY A 46 0.85 13.77 24.74
C GLY A 46 0.47 12.60 23.83
N HIS A 47 0.65 12.76 22.53
CA HIS A 47 0.44 11.70 21.57
C HIS A 47 1.56 11.63 20.54
N ILE A 48 1.73 10.45 19.98
CA ILE A 48 2.62 10.17 18.87
C ILE A 48 1.72 9.91 17.67
N LEU A 49 1.92 10.68 16.59
CA LEU A 49 1.27 10.44 15.32
C LEU A 49 2.18 9.54 14.47
N ILE A 50 1.67 8.38 14.10
CA ILE A 50 2.31 7.47 13.15
C ILE A 50 1.53 7.62 11.85
N SER A 51 2.18 8.14 10.83
CA SER A 51 1.61 8.22 9.48
C SER A 51 2.60 7.65 8.49
N ASP A 52 2.09 6.90 7.54
CA ASP A 52 2.89 6.44 6.43
C ASP A 52 3.27 7.63 5.55
N VAL A 53 4.51 7.62 5.09
CA VAL A 53 4.99 8.60 4.12
C VAL A 53 4.83 8.01 2.74
N ILE A 54 4.14 8.76 1.87
CA ILE A 54 4.04 8.39 0.46
C ILE A 54 5.45 8.32 -0.12
N LYS A 55 5.78 7.21 -0.80
CA LYS A 55 7.09 7.02 -1.42
C LYS A 55 7.39 8.16 -2.39
N GLU A 56 8.64 8.58 -2.41
CA GLU A 56 9.13 9.54 -3.39
C GLU A 56 8.77 9.07 -4.80
N HIS A 57 8.40 9.99 -5.68
CA HIS A 57 7.95 9.71 -7.05
C HIS A 57 6.66 8.90 -7.21
N ALA A 58 5.93 8.55 -6.15
CA ALA A 58 4.71 7.75 -6.28
C ALA A 58 3.63 8.46 -7.13
N ALA A 59 3.39 9.75 -6.89
CA ALA A 59 2.43 10.52 -7.68
C ALA A 59 2.87 10.65 -9.15
N GLU A 60 4.17 10.86 -9.40
CA GLU A 60 4.74 10.91 -10.74
C GLU A 60 4.59 9.55 -11.46
N ALA A 61 4.78 8.45 -10.73
CA ALA A 61 4.61 7.11 -11.26
C ALA A 61 3.18 6.85 -11.71
N ILE A 62 2.17 7.19 -10.89
CA ILE A 62 0.76 7.07 -11.26
C ILE A 62 0.45 7.91 -12.50
N ALA A 63 0.93 9.16 -12.55
CA ALA A 63 0.76 10.02 -13.72
C ALA A 63 1.43 9.43 -14.98
N ALA A 64 2.62 8.83 -14.84
CA ALA A 64 3.35 8.19 -15.95
C ALA A 64 2.64 6.92 -16.44
N LEU A 65 2.04 6.14 -15.54
CA LEU A 65 1.22 4.97 -15.88
C LEU A 65 0.00 5.39 -16.71
N LYS A 66 -0.75 6.40 -16.28
CA LYS A 66 -1.89 6.93 -17.03
C LYS A 66 -1.48 7.44 -18.42
N LYS A 67 -0.37 8.17 -18.52
CA LYS A 67 0.20 8.60 -19.82
C LYS A 67 0.62 7.42 -20.69
N SER A 68 0.97 6.30 -20.10
CA SER A 68 1.33 5.07 -20.81
C SER A 68 0.11 4.25 -21.27
N GLY A 69 -1.12 4.75 -21.07
CA GLY A 69 -2.35 4.10 -21.50
C GLY A 69 -2.93 3.12 -20.48
N ILE A 70 -2.57 3.23 -19.21
CA ILE A 70 -3.29 2.54 -18.13
C ILE A 70 -4.63 3.26 -17.95
N GLU A 71 -5.72 2.55 -18.15
CA GLU A 71 -7.07 3.10 -18.14
C GLU A 71 -7.57 3.36 -16.72
N LYS A 72 -7.21 2.49 -15.77
CA LYS A 72 -7.70 2.55 -14.40
C LYS A 72 -6.63 2.15 -13.41
N THR A 73 -6.53 2.90 -12.32
CA THR A 73 -5.68 2.61 -11.17
C THR A 73 -6.54 2.34 -9.94
N VAL A 74 -6.24 1.24 -9.23
CA VAL A 74 -6.98 0.81 -8.03
C VAL A 74 -5.99 0.60 -6.90
N MET A 75 -6.27 1.14 -5.72
CA MET A 75 -5.50 0.91 -4.51
C MET A 75 -6.24 -0.10 -3.61
N LEU A 76 -5.53 -1.17 -3.23
CA LEU A 76 -6.00 -2.16 -2.26
C LEU A 76 -5.17 -2.05 -0.99
N THR A 77 -5.79 -1.65 0.12
CA THR A 77 -5.07 -1.41 1.39
C THR A 77 -5.83 -1.93 2.59
N GLY A 78 -5.09 -2.33 3.63
CA GLY A 78 -5.64 -2.65 4.94
C GLY A 78 -5.87 -1.42 5.83
N ASP A 79 -5.46 -0.23 5.38
CA ASP A 79 -5.59 1.00 6.15
C ASP A 79 -7.04 1.43 6.32
N ALA A 80 -7.28 2.25 7.33
CA ALA A 80 -8.58 2.86 7.56
C ALA A 80 -9.00 3.75 6.37
N LYS A 81 -10.30 3.77 6.09
CA LYS A 81 -10.88 4.44 4.93
C LYS A 81 -10.41 5.90 4.76
N ASN A 82 -10.38 6.68 5.84
CA ASN A 82 -9.97 8.07 5.80
C ASN A 82 -8.51 8.26 5.40
N VAL A 83 -7.61 7.36 5.80
CA VAL A 83 -6.20 7.36 5.43
C VAL A 83 -6.06 7.00 3.96
N ALA A 84 -6.70 5.92 3.55
CA ALA A 84 -6.68 5.42 2.19
C ALA A 84 -7.22 6.45 1.18
N ASP A 85 -8.35 7.07 1.47
CA ASP A 85 -8.95 8.11 0.63
C ASP A 85 -8.02 9.33 0.49
N HIS A 86 -7.36 9.73 1.59
CA HIS A 86 -6.41 10.85 1.57
C HIS A 86 -5.19 10.55 0.67
N VAL A 87 -4.58 9.38 0.86
CA VAL A 87 -3.43 8.95 0.05
C VAL A 87 -3.81 8.83 -1.43
N ALA A 88 -4.94 8.22 -1.74
CA ALA A 88 -5.39 8.07 -3.11
C ALA A 88 -5.65 9.41 -3.81
N ALA A 89 -6.23 10.37 -3.09
CA ALA A 89 -6.43 11.71 -3.63
C ALA A 89 -5.10 12.41 -3.95
N GLN A 90 -4.09 12.27 -3.09
CA GLN A 90 -2.75 12.82 -3.33
C GLN A 90 -2.05 12.17 -4.51
N LEU A 91 -2.23 10.86 -4.71
CA LEU A 91 -1.62 10.10 -5.80
C LEU A 91 -2.40 10.20 -7.12
N GLY A 92 -3.66 10.63 -7.09
CA GLY A 92 -4.53 10.66 -8.25
C GLY A 92 -4.98 9.25 -8.67
N ILE A 93 -5.21 8.36 -7.70
CA ILE A 93 -5.73 6.99 -7.93
C ILE A 93 -7.24 7.06 -8.18
N ASP A 94 -7.74 6.22 -9.09
CA ASP A 94 -9.13 6.30 -9.55
C ASP A 94 -10.12 5.58 -8.62
N GLU A 95 -9.71 4.47 -8.00
CA GLU A 95 -10.55 3.69 -7.08
C GLU A 95 -9.75 3.21 -5.86
N VAL A 96 -10.40 3.18 -4.70
CA VAL A 96 -9.79 2.76 -3.44
C VAL A 96 -10.66 1.69 -2.77
N CYS A 97 -10.02 0.61 -2.37
CA CYS A 97 -10.60 -0.42 -1.49
C CYS A 97 -9.76 -0.45 -0.21
N SER A 98 -10.34 0.03 0.88
CA SER A 98 -9.71 0.14 2.20
C SER A 98 -10.18 -0.94 3.16
N GLU A 99 -9.50 -1.03 4.32
CA GLU A 99 -9.85 -1.93 5.42
C GLU A 99 -9.85 -3.42 5.05
N LEU A 100 -9.08 -3.78 4.00
CA LEU A 100 -9.00 -5.13 3.47
C LEU A 100 -8.09 -6.02 4.33
N LEU A 101 -8.55 -7.21 4.63
CA LEU A 101 -7.71 -8.31 5.11
C LEU A 101 -6.96 -8.95 3.93
N PRO A 102 -5.89 -9.73 4.18
CA PRO A 102 -5.13 -10.37 3.10
C PRO A 102 -6.00 -11.20 2.14
N GLY A 103 -6.99 -11.93 2.67
CA GLY A 103 -7.95 -12.70 1.85
C GLY A 103 -8.84 -11.83 0.98
N ASP A 104 -9.30 -10.70 1.51
CA ASP A 104 -10.19 -9.77 0.80
C ASP A 104 -9.47 -9.14 -0.40
N LYS A 105 -8.15 -8.95 -0.33
CA LYS A 105 -7.36 -8.46 -1.47
C LYS A 105 -7.41 -9.44 -2.66
N VAL A 106 -7.32 -10.74 -2.38
CA VAL A 106 -7.41 -11.78 -3.42
C VAL A 106 -8.80 -11.76 -4.07
N GLU A 107 -9.86 -11.76 -3.26
CA GLU A 107 -11.23 -11.68 -3.75
C GLU A 107 -11.47 -10.44 -4.61
N LYS A 108 -10.90 -9.30 -4.18
CA LYS A 108 -11.03 -8.05 -4.93
C LYS A 108 -10.32 -8.09 -6.28
N VAL A 109 -9.16 -8.72 -6.35
CA VAL A 109 -8.46 -8.93 -7.63
C VAL A 109 -9.25 -9.87 -8.53
N GLU A 110 -9.84 -10.94 -8.02
CA GLU A 110 -10.71 -11.83 -8.79
C GLU A 110 -11.95 -11.09 -9.33
N GLU A 111 -12.56 -10.23 -8.50
CA GLU A 111 -13.67 -9.37 -8.94
C GLU A 111 -13.26 -8.44 -10.08
N LEU A 112 -12.08 -7.82 -9.98
CA LEU A 112 -11.55 -6.95 -11.03
C LEU A 112 -11.24 -7.73 -12.32
N LEU A 113 -10.69 -8.95 -12.20
CA LEU A 113 -10.42 -9.84 -13.34
C LEU A 113 -11.71 -10.24 -14.08
N THR A 114 -12.81 -10.44 -13.36
CA THR A 114 -14.10 -10.77 -14.00
C THR A 114 -14.77 -9.59 -14.68
N LYS A 115 -14.50 -8.38 -14.21
CA LYS A 115 -15.09 -7.13 -14.74
C LYS A 115 -14.35 -6.54 -15.93
N LYS A 116 -13.08 -6.90 -16.11
CA LYS A 116 -12.28 -6.39 -17.23
C LYS A 116 -12.70 -7.01 -18.56
N SER A 117 -12.41 -6.33 -19.66
CA SER A 117 -12.57 -6.88 -21.00
C SER A 117 -11.53 -7.98 -21.27
N GLU A 118 -11.81 -8.89 -22.20
CA GLU A 118 -10.86 -9.97 -22.58
C GLU A 118 -9.53 -9.43 -23.13
N LYS A 119 -9.55 -8.24 -23.71
CA LYS A 119 -8.36 -7.59 -24.26
C LYS A 119 -7.50 -6.89 -23.21
N ASP A 120 -8.08 -6.57 -22.06
CA ASP A 120 -7.41 -5.85 -21.02
C ASP A 120 -6.62 -6.81 -20.13
N LYS A 121 -5.56 -6.31 -19.51
CA LYS A 121 -4.72 -7.02 -18.54
C LYS A 121 -4.71 -6.29 -17.22
N LEU A 122 -4.86 -7.06 -16.14
CA LEU A 122 -4.75 -6.56 -14.78
C LEU A 122 -3.33 -6.84 -14.27
N ALA A 123 -2.61 -5.77 -13.97
CA ALA A 123 -1.33 -5.87 -13.27
C ALA A 123 -1.54 -5.56 -11.77
N PHE A 124 -1.00 -6.40 -10.90
CA PHE A 124 -0.94 -6.15 -9.48
C PHE A 124 0.49 -5.83 -9.06
N VAL A 125 0.67 -4.77 -8.29
CA VAL A 125 1.96 -4.35 -7.73
C VAL A 125 1.91 -4.52 -6.23
N GLY A 126 2.81 -5.32 -5.68
CA GLY A 126 2.92 -5.56 -4.24
C GLY A 126 4.38 -5.57 -3.80
N ASP A 127 4.62 -5.33 -2.51
CA ASP A 127 5.96 -5.20 -1.94
C ASP A 127 6.32 -6.33 -0.97
N GLY A 128 5.37 -7.17 -0.60
CA GLY A 128 5.53 -8.01 0.54
C GLY A 128 5.18 -9.49 0.40
N ILE A 129 5.59 -10.21 1.43
CA ILE A 129 5.28 -11.63 1.63
C ILE A 129 3.76 -11.85 1.65
N ASN A 130 3.01 -10.90 2.20
CA ASN A 130 1.55 -10.98 2.32
C ASN A 130 0.83 -10.84 0.99
N ASP A 131 1.47 -10.29 -0.03
CA ASP A 131 0.89 -10.05 -1.35
C ASP A 131 1.20 -11.18 -2.36
N ALA A 132 2.01 -12.17 -2.00
CA ALA A 132 2.35 -13.30 -2.88
C ALA A 132 1.11 -14.02 -3.46
N PRO A 133 0.04 -14.31 -2.69
CA PRO A 133 -1.17 -14.91 -3.26
C PRO A 133 -1.88 -14.00 -4.27
N VAL A 134 -1.79 -12.69 -4.10
CA VAL A 134 -2.42 -11.71 -4.98
C VAL A 134 -1.57 -11.53 -6.25
N LEU A 135 -0.24 -11.48 -6.11
CA LEU A 135 0.72 -11.41 -7.23
C LEU A 135 0.51 -12.55 -8.23
N SER A 136 0.40 -13.78 -7.73
CA SER A 136 0.20 -14.97 -8.57
C SER A 136 -1.20 -15.06 -9.20
N ARG A 137 -2.16 -14.28 -8.72
CA ARG A 137 -3.56 -14.31 -9.19
C ARG A 137 -3.83 -13.30 -10.30
N ALA A 138 -3.09 -12.21 -10.36
CA ALA A 138 -3.21 -11.19 -11.40
C ALA A 138 -2.77 -11.74 -12.77
N ASP A 139 -3.18 -11.07 -13.88
CA ASP A 139 -2.62 -11.39 -15.19
C ASP A 139 -1.12 -11.08 -15.26
N ILE A 140 -0.64 -10.10 -14.48
CA ILE A 140 0.76 -9.73 -14.36
C ILE A 140 1.02 -9.35 -12.91
N GLY A 141 1.84 -10.13 -12.22
CA GLY A 141 2.33 -9.83 -10.87
C GLY A 141 3.65 -9.06 -10.92
N ILE A 142 3.73 -7.94 -10.23
CA ILE A 142 4.94 -7.11 -10.13
C ILE A 142 5.32 -6.99 -8.66
N ALA A 143 6.44 -7.60 -8.27
CA ALA A 143 7.01 -7.41 -6.94
C ALA A 143 7.95 -6.21 -6.94
N MET A 144 7.82 -5.33 -5.94
CA MET A 144 8.62 -4.13 -5.79
C MET A 144 9.30 -4.11 -4.41
N GLY A 145 10.58 -3.72 -4.36
CA GLY A 145 11.34 -3.70 -3.10
C GLY A 145 11.64 -5.10 -2.52
N ALA A 146 11.66 -6.11 -3.37
CA ALA A 146 11.70 -7.52 -2.99
C ALA A 146 13.04 -8.00 -2.40
N LEU A 147 13.94 -7.11 -2.03
CA LEU A 147 15.17 -7.44 -1.31
C LEU A 147 14.84 -8.04 0.07
N GLY A 148 14.45 -9.32 0.10
CA GLY A 148 14.18 -10.07 1.32
C GLY A 148 12.89 -10.90 1.33
N SER A 149 12.11 -10.94 0.25
CA SER A 149 10.91 -11.77 0.18
C SER A 149 10.99 -12.77 -0.99
N ASP A 150 11.58 -13.94 -0.74
CA ASP A 150 11.65 -15.03 -1.72
C ASP A 150 10.25 -15.41 -2.23
N ALA A 151 9.25 -15.40 -1.35
CA ALA A 151 7.87 -15.73 -1.73
C ALA A 151 7.26 -14.73 -2.73
N ALA A 152 7.53 -13.43 -2.58
CA ALA A 152 7.06 -12.42 -3.54
C ALA A 152 7.81 -12.52 -4.88
N ILE A 153 9.11 -12.84 -4.84
CA ILE A 153 9.93 -13.05 -6.03
C ILE A 153 9.42 -14.26 -6.83
N GLU A 154 9.11 -15.38 -6.16
CA GLU A 154 8.57 -16.57 -6.81
C GLU A 154 7.16 -16.38 -7.38
N ALA A 155 6.35 -15.53 -6.75
CA ALA A 155 4.97 -15.30 -7.16
C ALA A 155 4.81 -14.26 -8.27
N ALA A 156 5.84 -13.45 -8.55
CA ALA A 156 5.77 -12.33 -9.48
C ALA A 156 6.34 -12.67 -10.86
N ASP A 157 5.71 -12.13 -11.91
CA ASP A 157 6.24 -12.19 -13.28
C ASP A 157 7.37 -11.18 -13.51
N ILE A 158 7.34 -10.07 -12.76
CA ILE A 158 8.32 -8.99 -12.84
C ILE A 158 8.78 -8.64 -11.43
N VAL A 159 10.09 -8.54 -11.24
CA VAL A 159 10.68 -8.11 -9.97
C VAL A 159 11.44 -6.81 -10.17
N LEU A 160 11.05 -5.78 -9.43
CA LEU A 160 11.77 -4.52 -9.34
C LEU A 160 12.62 -4.54 -8.07
N MET A 161 13.94 -4.52 -8.24
CA MET A 161 14.89 -4.73 -7.15
C MET A 161 14.98 -3.55 -6.19
N ASP A 162 14.44 -2.42 -6.56
CA ASP A 162 14.36 -1.22 -5.72
C ASP A 162 12.92 -0.74 -5.53
N ASP A 163 12.77 0.21 -4.62
CA ASP A 163 11.49 0.75 -4.18
C ASP A 163 11.01 1.97 -5.01
N ASP A 164 11.58 2.21 -6.19
CA ASP A 164 11.19 3.34 -7.03
C ASP A 164 9.98 2.98 -7.93
N PRO A 165 8.77 3.50 -7.65
CA PRO A 165 7.57 3.18 -8.42
C PRO A 165 7.61 3.69 -9.87
N LEU A 166 8.48 4.65 -10.22
CA LEU A 166 8.68 5.10 -11.62
C LEU A 166 9.19 3.97 -12.52
N LYS A 167 9.86 2.96 -11.96
CA LYS A 167 10.36 1.83 -12.73
C LYS A 167 9.28 0.95 -13.32
N ILE A 168 8.06 0.96 -12.79
CA ILE A 168 6.92 0.27 -13.38
C ILE A 168 6.63 0.81 -14.78
N SER A 169 6.54 2.13 -14.92
CA SER A 169 6.32 2.77 -16.23
C SER A 169 7.47 2.53 -17.20
N LYS A 170 8.70 2.44 -16.70
CA LYS A 170 9.89 2.09 -17.48
C LYS A 170 9.84 0.64 -17.97
N ALA A 171 9.42 -0.30 -17.13
CA ALA A 171 9.24 -1.71 -17.49
C ALA A 171 8.22 -1.88 -18.62
N ILE A 172 7.06 -1.21 -18.53
CA ILE A 172 6.03 -1.21 -19.58
C ILE A 172 6.61 -0.69 -20.90
N ARG A 173 7.38 0.39 -20.87
CA ARG A 173 7.99 0.96 -22.08
C ARG A 173 9.02 0.04 -22.71
N ILE A 174 9.82 -0.64 -21.89
CA ILE A 174 10.81 -1.63 -22.36
C ILE A 174 10.09 -2.81 -23.01
N SER A 175 9.07 -3.37 -22.36
CA SER A 175 8.28 -4.49 -22.89
C SER A 175 7.67 -4.16 -24.26
N ARG A 176 7.04 -2.99 -24.40
CA ARG A 176 6.49 -2.54 -25.70
C ARG A 176 7.56 -2.42 -26.78
N LYS A 177 8.75 -1.92 -26.43
CA LYS A 177 9.88 -1.84 -27.37
C LYS A 177 10.35 -3.24 -27.79
N CYS A 178 10.47 -4.18 -26.86
CA CYS A 178 10.84 -5.55 -27.16
C CYS A 178 9.85 -6.22 -28.12
N ILE A 179 8.56 -6.10 -27.85
CA ILE A 179 7.51 -6.63 -28.73
C ILE A 179 7.63 -6.05 -30.13
N ARG A 180 7.83 -4.73 -30.25
CA ARG A 180 8.00 -4.08 -31.57
C ARG A 180 9.20 -4.65 -32.32
N ILE A 181 10.35 -4.82 -31.65
CA ILE A 181 11.56 -5.40 -32.25
C ILE A 181 11.28 -6.84 -32.74
N VAL A 182 10.55 -7.63 -31.95
CA VAL A 182 10.16 -9.00 -32.34
C VAL A 182 9.36 -8.97 -33.64
N TYR A 183 8.34 -8.11 -33.75
CA TYR A 183 7.56 -7.99 -34.98
C TYR A 183 8.40 -7.50 -36.18
N GLU A 184 9.29 -6.52 -35.96
CA GLU A 184 10.21 -6.03 -37.01
C GLU A 184 11.20 -7.10 -37.52
N ASN A 185 11.46 -8.17 -36.75
CA ASN A 185 12.35 -9.27 -37.13
C ASN A 185 11.59 -10.47 -37.73
N ILE A 186 10.27 -10.53 -37.60
CA ILE A 186 9.45 -11.63 -38.12
C ILE A 186 8.81 -11.28 -39.48
N TYR A 187 8.57 -10.00 -39.72
CA TYR A 187 7.96 -9.44 -40.92
C TYR A 187 8.90 -8.52 -41.69
#